data_0b7bcc8114f4efb121fe52abdd461101
#
_entry.id   0b7bcc8114f4efb121fe52abdd461101
#
_cell.length_a   1.000
_cell.length_b   1.000
_cell.length_c   1.000
_cell.angle_alpha   90.00
_cell.angle_beta   90.00
_cell.angle_gamma   90.00
#
_symmetry.space_group_name_H-M   'P 1'
#
loop_
_entity.id
_entity.type
_entity.pdbx_description
1 polymer ?
#
loop_
_entity_poly.entity_id
_entity_poly.type
_entity_poly.pdbx_seq_one_letter_code
_entity_poly.pdbx_strand_id
1 'polypeptide(L)'
;MKEDSYNPAAIEKEVQAYWKKNKSFEVNPDEKKEKYYCLSMFPYPSGELHMGHVRNYTIGDVISRFQRMKGKNVLQPMGWDAFGLPAENAAIQNNVSPKKWTEENIAFMKKQLSSLGFAYDWRRELKTCDEDYYKWEQWLFCEMYKNGLVAREKAEVNWDPVDETVLANEQVIDGKGWRSGAEVEKKIIDQWAFKIEDFAEELLTELDSLKDWPEQVKTMQKNWIGKSVGMEFLFNLSNKDQLKVFTTRPDTIMGVSFVGISSAHPIVLELAKEDKDLESWLKLNSKGPTSEAERSSQEKIGYKLNLKAEHPISKQELDVWVANFVLMDYGSGALMAVPGHDQRDFEFAKKYDIKIKQVINDGQGELDKLDQAVTEKGILINSGKNLDGLNFDEAFKTISKLAKKEKFGSEKINYRLKNWGISRQRKWGAPIPMMINQEDSSDVIPFSDLTEEEISSEILLKNGQKYVKEKDTFDTFLESSWYFARFASYSSTDKIFDKEVDYWLPVDQYI
;
A
#
# COMPACT_ATOMS: atom_id res chain seq x y z
N MET A 1 49.13 -45.29 -13.20
CA MET A 1 47.81 -44.73 -13.42
C MET A 1 47.86 -43.32 -12.85
N LYS A 2 47.81 -42.26 -13.70
CA LYS A 2 47.59 -40.91 -13.19
C LYS A 2 46.17 -40.90 -12.62
N GLU A 3 46.02 -40.72 -11.33
CA GLU A 3 44.74 -40.39 -10.73
C GLU A 3 44.25 -39.11 -11.47
N ASP A 4 43.16 -39.23 -12.21
CA ASP A 4 42.47 -38.10 -12.74
C ASP A 4 41.97 -37.28 -11.52
N SER A 5 42.73 -36.25 -11.20
CA SER A 5 42.35 -35.37 -10.07
C SER A 5 41.03 -34.68 -10.44
N TYR A 6 40.05 -34.71 -9.54
CA TYR A 6 38.78 -34.04 -9.69
C TYR A 6 39.02 -32.54 -9.99
N ASN A 7 38.58 -32.13 -11.18
CA ASN A 7 38.69 -30.74 -11.63
C ASN A 7 37.29 -30.16 -11.83
N PRO A 8 36.71 -29.54 -10.80
CA PRO A 8 35.35 -29.04 -10.84
C PRO A 8 35.13 -28.03 -11.97
N ALA A 9 36.04 -27.11 -12.19
CA ALA A 9 35.89 -26.08 -13.23
C ALA A 9 35.80 -26.64 -14.66
N ALA A 10 36.54 -27.72 -14.97
CA ALA A 10 36.46 -28.40 -16.25
C ALA A 10 35.15 -29.16 -16.42
N ILE A 11 34.74 -29.89 -15.37
CA ILE A 11 33.51 -30.68 -15.34
C ILE A 11 32.28 -29.76 -15.44
N GLU A 12 32.22 -28.67 -14.68
CA GLU A 12 31.12 -27.72 -14.70
C GLU A 12 30.95 -27.12 -16.11
N LYS A 13 32.03 -26.72 -16.75
CA LYS A 13 32.00 -26.17 -18.10
C LYS A 13 31.49 -27.20 -19.13
N GLU A 14 31.92 -28.44 -19.05
CA GLU A 14 31.48 -29.51 -19.92
C GLU A 14 29.99 -29.82 -19.74
N VAL A 15 29.56 -29.95 -18.47
CA VAL A 15 28.16 -30.27 -18.12
C VAL A 15 27.23 -29.13 -18.52
N GLN A 16 27.60 -27.89 -18.29
CA GLN A 16 26.78 -26.72 -18.70
C GLN A 16 26.67 -26.63 -20.24
N ALA A 17 27.75 -26.94 -20.98
CA ALA A 17 27.71 -27.03 -22.42
C ALA A 17 26.77 -28.15 -22.89
N TYR A 18 26.80 -29.31 -22.24
CA TYR A 18 25.88 -30.42 -22.49
C TYR A 18 24.43 -30.00 -22.27
N TRP A 19 24.10 -29.37 -21.13
CA TRP A 19 22.72 -28.91 -20.82
C TRP A 19 22.21 -27.92 -21.87
N LYS A 20 23.04 -26.96 -22.27
CA LYS A 20 22.69 -26.01 -23.31
C LYS A 20 22.43 -26.68 -24.65
N LYS A 21 23.31 -27.60 -25.08
CA LYS A 21 23.16 -28.34 -26.34
C LYS A 21 21.90 -29.22 -26.37
N ASN A 22 21.58 -29.86 -25.26
CA ASN A 22 20.45 -30.79 -25.17
C ASN A 22 19.16 -30.11 -24.65
N LYS A 23 19.17 -28.79 -24.41
CA LYS A 23 17.99 -28.07 -23.91
C LYS A 23 17.41 -28.70 -22.63
N SER A 24 18.30 -29.14 -21.74
CA SER A 24 17.96 -30.04 -20.60
C SER A 24 16.93 -29.48 -19.64
N PHE A 25 16.75 -28.17 -19.57
CA PHE A 25 15.84 -27.49 -18.67
C PHE A 25 14.68 -26.75 -19.35
N GLU A 26 14.62 -26.84 -20.69
CA GLU A 26 13.50 -26.30 -21.45
C GLU A 26 12.29 -27.22 -21.28
N VAL A 27 11.15 -26.64 -20.88
CA VAL A 27 9.92 -27.41 -20.62
C VAL A 27 8.71 -26.79 -21.31
N ASN A 28 7.84 -27.67 -21.79
CA ASN A 28 6.54 -27.30 -22.32
C ASN A 28 5.43 -28.03 -21.50
N PRO A 29 4.17 -27.60 -21.54
CA PRO A 29 3.07 -28.34 -20.94
C PRO A 29 3.08 -29.83 -21.35
N ASP A 30 2.92 -30.72 -20.38
CA ASP A 30 2.85 -32.18 -20.56
C ASP A 30 1.83 -32.76 -19.58
N GLU A 31 0.60 -32.95 -20.03
CA GLU A 31 -0.51 -33.44 -19.19
C GLU A 31 -0.30 -34.86 -18.63
N LYS A 32 0.71 -35.61 -19.16
CA LYS A 32 1.06 -36.93 -18.64
C LYS A 32 1.92 -36.88 -17.39
N LYS A 33 2.42 -35.72 -17.03
CA LYS A 33 3.28 -35.48 -15.86
C LYS A 33 2.61 -34.51 -14.91
N GLU A 34 2.81 -34.76 -13.63
CA GLU A 34 2.50 -33.76 -12.60
C GLU A 34 3.37 -32.52 -12.81
N LYS A 35 2.75 -31.34 -12.92
CA LYS A 35 3.48 -30.09 -13.07
C LYS A 35 4.11 -29.67 -11.75
N TYR A 36 5.16 -28.91 -11.81
CA TYR A 36 5.73 -28.21 -10.66
C TYR A 36 6.34 -26.88 -11.09
N TYR A 37 5.74 -25.78 -10.66
CA TYR A 37 6.21 -24.45 -10.95
C TYR A 37 6.97 -23.90 -9.73
N CYS A 38 8.30 -23.87 -9.82
CA CYS A 38 9.18 -23.30 -8.82
C CYS A 38 9.63 -21.90 -9.26
N LEU A 39 9.10 -20.89 -8.58
CA LEU A 39 9.38 -19.49 -8.86
C LEU A 39 10.28 -18.91 -7.77
N SER A 40 11.47 -18.47 -8.15
CA SER A 40 12.27 -17.59 -7.31
C SER A 40 12.02 -16.13 -7.70
N MET A 41 11.94 -15.24 -6.72
CA MET A 41 11.81 -13.81 -6.99
C MET A 41 12.94 -13.37 -7.92
N PHE A 42 12.60 -12.78 -9.05
CA PHE A 42 13.59 -12.31 -10.01
C PHE A 42 14.37 -11.10 -9.47
N PRO A 43 15.64 -10.94 -9.85
CA PRO A 43 16.49 -9.89 -9.30
C PRO A 43 16.25 -8.55 -9.98
N TYR A 44 16.54 -7.49 -9.23
CA TYR A 44 16.72 -6.15 -9.76
C TYR A 44 18.16 -6.03 -10.34
N PRO A 45 18.33 -5.61 -11.61
CA PRO A 45 19.66 -5.58 -12.26
C PRO A 45 20.43 -4.29 -11.88
N SER A 46 20.80 -4.16 -10.61
CA SER A 46 21.49 -2.98 -10.09
C SER A 46 23.01 -3.08 -10.00
N GLY A 47 23.61 -4.16 -10.53
CA GLY A 47 25.05 -4.39 -10.51
C GLY A 47 25.42 -5.87 -10.55
N GLU A 48 26.05 -6.38 -9.49
CA GLU A 48 26.49 -7.77 -9.36
C GLU A 48 25.56 -8.59 -8.48
N LEU A 49 25.58 -9.93 -8.66
CA LEU A 49 24.93 -10.83 -7.70
C LEU A 49 25.65 -10.75 -6.36
N HIS A 50 24.87 -10.69 -5.30
CA HIS A 50 25.38 -10.85 -3.94
C HIS A 50 24.96 -12.21 -3.33
N MET A 51 25.52 -12.58 -2.17
CA MET A 51 25.26 -13.86 -1.54
C MET A 51 23.77 -14.11 -1.22
N GLY A 52 22.96 -13.07 -1.04
CA GLY A 52 21.51 -13.20 -0.89
C GLY A 52 20.85 -13.78 -2.13
N HIS A 53 21.24 -13.32 -3.33
CA HIS A 53 20.79 -13.88 -4.60
C HIS A 53 21.22 -15.35 -4.73
N VAL A 54 22.50 -15.65 -4.46
CA VAL A 54 23.03 -17.01 -4.53
C VAL A 54 22.26 -17.94 -3.62
N ARG A 55 21.99 -17.54 -2.38
CA ARG A 55 21.21 -18.33 -1.42
C ARG A 55 19.81 -18.62 -1.93
N ASN A 56 19.06 -17.59 -2.34
CA ASN A 56 17.68 -17.74 -2.81
C ASN A 56 17.58 -18.66 -4.02
N TYR A 57 18.42 -18.41 -5.02
CA TYR A 57 18.38 -19.17 -6.27
C TYR A 57 18.90 -20.60 -6.11
N THR A 58 19.85 -20.83 -5.23
CA THR A 58 20.31 -22.18 -4.91
C THR A 58 19.20 -23.01 -4.26
N ILE A 59 18.42 -22.43 -3.33
CA ILE A 59 17.27 -23.10 -2.71
C ILE A 59 16.26 -23.52 -3.78
N GLY A 60 15.88 -22.59 -4.68
CA GLY A 60 14.96 -22.86 -5.78
C GLY A 60 15.48 -23.92 -6.74
N ASP A 61 16.78 -23.88 -7.07
CA ASP A 61 17.40 -24.86 -7.96
C ASP A 61 17.44 -26.27 -7.37
N VAL A 62 17.78 -26.39 -6.10
CA VAL A 62 17.78 -27.69 -5.37
C VAL A 62 16.38 -28.30 -5.37
N ILE A 63 15.34 -27.50 -5.05
CA ILE A 63 13.94 -27.95 -5.05
C ILE A 63 13.54 -28.39 -6.47
N SER A 64 13.82 -27.58 -7.46
CA SER A 64 13.48 -27.86 -8.86
C SER A 64 14.15 -29.14 -9.37
N ARG A 65 15.42 -29.35 -9.08
CA ARG A 65 16.15 -30.59 -9.44
C ARG A 65 15.57 -31.81 -8.73
N PHE A 66 15.26 -31.68 -7.46
CA PHE A 66 14.62 -32.77 -6.68
C PHE A 66 13.27 -33.17 -7.28
N GLN A 67 12.43 -32.19 -7.64
CA GLN A 67 11.13 -32.47 -8.26
C GLN A 67 11.27 -33.09 -9.66
N ARG A 68 12.29 -32.68 -10.45
CA ARG A 68 12.61 -33.34 -11.74
C ARG A 68 13.06 -34.78 -11.55
N MET A 69 13.87 -35.07 -10.50
CA MET A 69 14.28 -36.43 -10.17
C MET A 69 13.09 -37.33 -9.78
N LYS A 70 12.02 -36.74 -9.25
CA LYS A 70 10.74 -37.40 -8.96
C LYS A 70 9.87 -37.60 -10.22
N GLY A 71 10.31 -37.17 -11.40
CA GLY A 71 9.63 -37.34 -12.67
C GLY A 71 8.61 -36.24 -13.01
N LYS A 72 8.50 -35.18 -12.22
CA LYS A 72 7.59 -34.08 -12.51
C LYS A 72 8.06 -33.22 -13.69
N ASN A 73 7.11 -32.54 -14.32
CA ASN A 73 7.37 -31.49 -15.31
C ASN A 73 7.60 -30.17 -14.57
N VAL A 74 8.87 -29.72 -14.51
CA VAL A 74 9.25 -28.61 -13.60
C VAL A 74 9.57 -27.36 -14.40
N LEU A 75 8.79 -26.31 -14.20
CA LEU A 75 9.05 -24.96 -14.67
C LEU A 75 9.90 -24.20 -13.63
N GLN A 76 11.06 -23.70 -14.06
CA GLN A 76 11.93 -22.83 -13.28
C GLN A 76 12.40 -21.68 -14.19
N PRO A 77 11.68 -20.57 -14.26
CA PRO A 77 12.03 -19.41 -15.07
C PRO A 77 12.98 -18.46 -14.37
N MET A 78 13.52 -17.50 -15.12
CA MET A 78 14.29 -16.38 -14.61
C MET A 78 14.06 -15.15 -15.47
N GLY A 79 14.10 -13.96 -14.88
CA GLY A 79 13.92 -12.67 -15.55
C GLY A 79 14.49 -11.53 -14.71
N TRP A 80 14.06 -10.30 -15.04
CA TRP A 80 14.66 -9.08 -14.50
C TRP A 80 13.57 -8.06 -14.16
N ASP A 81 13.52 -7.64 -12.91
CA ASP A 81 12.76 -6.47 -12.47
C ASP A 81 13.58 -5.22 -12.77
N ALA A 82 13.31 -4.56 -13.90
CA ALA A 82 14.31 -3.75 -14.58
C ALA A 82 14.01 -2.25 -14.63
N PHE A 83 12.84 -1.81 -14.14
CA PHE A 83 12.52 -0.40 -14.00
C PHE A 83 12.89 0.14 -12.60
N GLY A 84 12.88 1.44 -12.45
CA GLY A 84 12.93 2.12 -11.17
C GLY A 84 14.16 2.96 -10.89
N LEU A 85 14.10 3.58 -9.76
CA LEU A 85 15.00 4.63 -9.28
C LEU A 85 16.48 4.22 -9.14
N PRO A 86 16.83 2.99 -8.68
CA PRO A 86 18.23 2.62 -8.59
C PRO A 86 18.97 2.65 -9.93
N ALA A 87 18.30 2.22 -11.02
CA ALA A 87 18.88 2.30 -12.35
C ALA A 87 19.03 3.74 -12.87
N GLU A 88 18.02 4.59 -12.64
CA GLU A 88 18.08 6.01 -13.00
C GLU A 88 19.28 6.69 -12.39
N ASN A 89 19.49 6.47 -11.13
CA ASN A 89 20.55 7.17 -10.39
C ASN A 89 21.95 6.65 -10.69
N ALA A 90 22.09 5.33 -10.83
CA ALA A 90 23.33 4.77 -11.29
C ALA A 90 23.67 5.29 -12.70
N ALA A 91 22.68 5.42 -13.56
CA ALA A 91 22.82 5.98 -14.90
C ALA A 91 23.24 7.46 -14.87
N ILE A 92 22.62 8.27 -14.02
CA ILE A 92 23.02 9.69 -13.82
C ILE A 92 24.44 9.79 -13.31
N GLN A 93 24.81 9.01 -12.27
CA GLN A 93 26.15 9.00 -11.69
C GLN A 93 27.23 8.58 -12.70
N ASN A 94 26.91 7.65 -13.59
CA ASN A 94 27.85 7.14 -14.59
C ASN A 94 27.73 7.83 -15.95
N ASN A 95 26.86 8.83 -16.08
CA ASN A 95 26.59 9.57 -17.33
C ASN A 95 26.24 8.65 -18.52
N VAL A 96 25.37 7.68 -18.29
CA VAL A 96 24.85 6.74 -19.29
C VAL A 96 23.31 6.75 -19.28
N SER A 97 22.66 6.21 -20.29
CA SER A 97 21.21 6.07 -20.24
C SER A 97 20.79 4.93 -19.28
N PRO A 98 19.66 5.06 -18.56
CA PRO A 98 19.15 3.97 -17.71
C PRO A 98 19.00 2.65 -18.46
N LYS A 99 18.48 2.68 -19.68
CA LYS A 99 18.34 1.49 -20.53
C LYS A 99 19.66 0.77 -20.75
N LYS A 100 20.70 1.52 -21.17
CA LYS A 100 22.03 0.94 -21.41
C LYS A 100 22.63 0.34 -20.14
N TRP A 101 22.55 1.09 -19.01
CA TRP A 101 23.00 0.63 -17.70
C TRP A 101 22.32 -0.69 -17.30
N THR A 102 21.00 -0.73 -17.42
CA THR A 102 20.19 -1.92 -17.10
C THR A 102 20.57 -3.12 -17.96
N GLU A 103 20.71 -2.93 -19.29
CA GLU A 103 21.07 -4.00 -20.21
C GLU A 103 22.47 -4.56 -19.93
N GLU A 104 23.44 -3.71 -19.62
CA GLU A 104 24.81 -4.13 -19.27
C GLU A 104 24.81 -4.94 -17.96
N ASN A 105 24.06 -4.52 -16.95
CA ASN A 105 23.92 -5.26 -15.69
C ASN A 105 23.20 -6.60 -15.88
N ILE A 106 22.12 -6.64 -16.66
CA ILE A 106 21.42 -7.88 -16.98
C ILE A 106 22.40 -8.88 -17.65
N ALA A 107 23.15 -8.42 -18.64
CA ALA A 107 24.12 -9.28 -19.34
C ALA A 107 25.18 -9.82 -18.37
N PHE A 108 25.65 -8.98 -17.45
CA PHE A 108 26.66 -9.38 -16.46
C PHE A 108 26.09 -10.36 -15.43
N MET A 109 24.96 -10.05 -14.81
CA MET A 109 24.31 -10.93 -13.82
C MET A 109 23.86 -12.25 -14.45
N LYS A 110 23.38 -12.24 -15.69
CA LYS A 110 23.05 -13.47 -16.44
C LYS A 110 24.26 -14.39 -16.61
N LYS A 111 25.43 -13.81 -16.89
CA LYS A 111 26.69 -14.56 -16.95
C LYS A 111 27.04 -15.17 -15.61
N GLN A 112 26.86 -14.43 -14.50
CA GLN A 112 27.09 -14.94 -13.16
C GLN A 112 26.12 -16.09 -12.82
N LEU A 113 24.79 -15.91 -13.07
CA LEU A 113 23.78 -16.97 -12.87
C LEU A 113 24.08 -18.22 -13.69
N SER A 114 24.51 -18.04 -14.95
CA SER A 114 24.88 -19.13 -15.82
C SER A 114 26.11 -19.90 -15.31
N SER A 115 27.09 -19.20 -14.72
CA SER A 115 28.27 -19.84 -14.15
C SER A 115 27.97 -20.68 -12.91
N LEU A 116 26.91 -20.33 -12.15
CA LEU A 116 26.41 -21.12 -11.03
C LEU A 116 25.67 -22.40 -11.47
N GLY A 117 25.36 -22.54 -12.75
CA GLY A 117 24.80 -23.75 -13.35
C GLY A 117 23.35 -24.03 -12.94
N PHE A 118 22.56 -23.00 -12.63
CA PHE A 118 21.15 -23.16 -12.28
C PHE A 118 20.33 -23.69 -13.47
N ALA A 119 19.29 -24.47 -13.14
CA ALA A 119 18.47 -25.20 -14.10
C ALA A 119 17.30 -24.35 -14.65
N TYR A 120 17.58 -23.13 -15.07
CA TYR A 120 16.57 -22.24 -15.61
C TYR A 120 16.16 -22.56 -17.06
N ASP A 121 14.89 -22.42 -17.38
CA ASP A 121 14.40 -22.34 -18.76
C ASP A 121 14.58 -20.90 -19.29
N TRP A 122 15.75 -20.60 -19.84
CA TRP A 122 16.10 -19.29 -20.36
C TRP A 122 15.29 -18.82 -21.58
N ARG A 123 14.46 -19.68 -22.17
CA ARG A 123 13.50 -19.24 -23.21
C ARG A 123 12.41 -18.34 -22.64
N ARG A 124 12.14 -18.50 -21.34
CA ARG A 124 11.11 -17.75 -20.61
C ARG A 124 11.66 -16.50 -19.93
N GLU A 125 12.89 -16.10 -20.31
CA GLU A 125 13.46 -14.86 -19.81
C GLU A 125 12.59 -13.67 -20.19
N LEU A 126 12.31 -12.81 -19.21
CA LEU A 126 11.63 -11.53 -19.41
C LEU A 126 12.38 -10.40 -18.71
N LYS A 127 12.15 -9.19 -19.17
CA LYS A 127 12.60 -7.95 -18.54
C LYS A 127 11.39 -7.03 -18.45
N THR A 128 11.11 -6.53 -17.27
CA THR A 128 9.94 -5.68 -17.09
C THR A 128 10.03 -4.36 -17.87
N CYS A 129 11.23 -3.92 -18.23
CA CYS A 129 11.47 -2.73 -19.05
C CYS A 129 11.34 -2.92 -20.56
N ASP A 130 11.12 -4.15 -21.02
CA ASP A 130 10.89 -4.40 -22.45
C ASP A 130 9.43 -4.08 -22.82
N GLU A 131 9.24 -3.42 -23.97
CA GLU A 131 7.91 -3.04 -24.47
C GLU A 131 6.98 -4.25 -24.63
N ASP A 132 7.52 -5.41 -25.02
CA ASP A 132 6.78 -6.67 -25.11
C ASP A 132 6.27 -7.19 -23.77
N TYR A 133 6.76 -6.62 -22.66
CA TYR A 133 6.26 -6.87 -21.33
C TYR A 133 5.28 -5.77 -20.90
N TYR A 134 5.73 -4.51 -20.78
CA TYR A 134 4.92 -3.46 -20.17
C TYR A 134 3.72 -2.99 -21.01
N LYS A 135 3.70 -3.23 -22.33
CA LYS A 135 2.50 -3.00 -23.15
C LYS A 135 1.26 -3.74 -22.62
N TRP A 136 1.47 -4.91 -22.00
CA TRP A 136 0.37 -5.71 -21.46
C TRP A 136 -0.14 -5.17 -20.13
N GLU A 137 0.70 -4.61 -19.30
CA GLU A 137 0.22 -3.92 -18.09
C GLU A 137 -0.46 -2.59 -18.43
N GLN A 138 0.01 -1.90 -19.47
CA GLN A 138 -0.68 -0.73 -20.00
C GLN A 138 -2.08 -1.10 -20.52
N TRP A 139 -2.20 -2.18 -21.27
CA TRP A 139 -3.48 -2.70 -21.71
C TRP A 139 -4.37 -3.09 -20.51
N LEU A 140 -3.83 -3.82 -19.56
CA LEU A 140 -4.55 -4.24 -18.35
C LEU A 140 -5.06 -3.03 -17.55
N PHE A 141 -4.22 -2.02 -17.40
CA PHE A 141 -4.60 -0.77 -16.73
C PHE A 141 -5.79 -0.09 -17.42
N CYS A 142 -5.76 0.02 -18.75
CA CYS A 142 -6.90 0.58 -19.50
C CYS A 142 -8.18 -0.23 -19.30
N GLU A 143 -8.10 -1.55 -19.31
CA GLU A 143 -9.25 -2.42 -19.08
C GLU A 143 -9.77 -2.28 -17.63
N MET A 144 -8.89 -2.23 -16.65
CA MET A 144 -9.27 -1.99 -15.24
C MET A 144 -9.90 -0.60 -15.06
N TYR A 145 -9.38 0.42 -15.74
CA TYR A 145 -9.98 1.76 -15.74
C TYR A 145 -11.42 1.73 -16.30
N LYS A 146 -11.64 1.10 -17.46
CA LYS A 146 -12.98 0.94 -18.06
C LYS A 146 -13.97 0.20 -17.17
N ASN A 147 -13.47 -0.74 -16.37
CA ASN A 147 -14.27 -1.49 -15.41
C ASN A 147 -14.41 -0.80 -14.03
N GLY A 148 -13.93 0.44 -13.90
CA GLY A 148 -14.09 1.23 -12.68
C GLY A 148 -13.19 0.81 -11.51
N LEU A 149 -12.17 -0.03 -11.75
CA LEU A 149 -11.21 -0.51 -10.75
C LEU A 149 -10.01 0.42 -10.56
N VAL A 150 -9.90 1.45 -11.40
CA VAL A 150 -8.88 2.50 -11.31
C VAL A 150 -9.57 3.83 -11.15
N ALA A 151 -9.02 4.69 -10.31
CA ALA A 151 -9.46 6.07 -10.14
C ALA A 151 -8.27 7.02 -10.27
N ARG A 152 -8.55 8.25 -10.70
CA ARG A 152 -7.64 9.38 -10.52
C ARG A 152 -8.13 10.18 -9.34
N GLU A 153 -7.33 10.29 -8.30
CA GLU A 153 -7.74 10.90 -7.02
C GLU A 153 -6.66 11.84 -6.49
N LYS A 154 -7.11 12.81 -5.69
CA LYS A 154 -6.18 13.70 -4.98
C LYS A 154 -5.74 13.01 -3.70
N ALA A 155 -4.43 12.83 -3.54
CA ALA A 155 -3.86 12.25 -2.34
C ALA A 155 -2.76 13.14 -1.76
N GLU A 156 -2.68 13.18 -0.44
CA GLU A 156 -1.54 13.75 0.25
C GLU A 156 -0.37 12.77 0.17
N VAL A 157 0.73 13.21 -0.38
CA VAL A 157 1.93 12.40 -0.59
C VAL A 157 3.14 13.01 0.10
N ASN A 158 4.13 12.15 0.37
CA ASN A 158 5.46 12.57 0.78
C ASN A 158 6.25 12.99 -0.46
N TRP A 159 6.50 14.27 -0.63
CA TRP A 159 7.23 14.80 -1.76
C TRP A 159 8.67 15.09 -1.40
N ASP A 160 9.60 14.53 -2.16
CA ASP A 160 11.01 14.90 -2.09
C ASP A 160 11.30 16.04 -3.07
N PRO A 161 11.67 17.25 -2.60
CA PRO A 161 11.87 18.39 -3.49
C PRO A 161 13.19 18.34 -4.28
N VAL A 162 14.13 17.46 -3.89
CA VAL A 162 15.42 17.28 -4.57
C VAL A 162 15.33 16.19 -5.64
N ASP A 163 14.73 15.06 -5.30
CA ASP A 163 14.49 13.96 -6.25
C ASP A 163 13.23 14.23 -7.12
N GLU A 164 12.47 15.32 -6.84
CA GLU A 164 11.24 15.73 -7.51
C GLU A 164 10.24 14.57 -7.69
N THR A 165 10.02 13.82 -6.60
CA THR A 165 9.21 12.60 -6.67
C THR A 165 8.44 12.32 -5.39
N VAL A 166 7.40 11.49 -5.53
CA VAL A 166 6.69 10.91 -4.39
C VAL A 166 7.51 9.81 -3.75
N LEU A 167 7.59 9.84 -2.43
CA LEU A 167 8.21 8.79 -1.61
C LEU A 167 7.14 7.98 -0.89
N ALA A 168 7.32 6.66 -0.87
CA ALA A 168 6.58 5.80 0.04
C ALA A 168 6.96 6.10 1.50
N ASN A 169 6.11 5.74 2.46
CA ASN A 169 6.35 6.03 3.88
C ASN A 169 7.68 5.42 4.38
N GLU A 170 8.04 4.24 3.87
CA GLU A 170 9.27 3.52 4.21
C GLU A 170 10.54 4.22 3.67
N GLN A 171 10.36 5.14 2.73
CA GLN A 171 11.43 5.93 2.12
C GLN A 171 11.65 7.28 2.81
N VAL A 172 10.91 7.54 3.89
CA VAL A 172 11.06 8.74 4.72
C VAL A 172 11.65 8.34 6.06
N ILE A 173 12.85 8.81 6.35
CA ILE A 173 13.59 8.54 7.60
C ILE A 173 13.80 9.87 8.32
N ASP A 174 13.34 10.00 9.55
CA ASP A 174 13.41 11.21 10.36
C ASP A 174 12.92 12.48 9.62
N GLY A 175 11.83 12.34 8.85
CA GLY A 175 11.25 13.44 8.07
C GLY A 175 12.02 13.81 6.80
N LYS A 176 13.04 13.04 6.43
CA LYS A 176 13.88 13.25 5.25
C LYS A 176 13.77 12.11 4.25
N GLY A 177 13.93 12.45 2.99
CA GLY A 177 14.07 11.45 1.94
C GLY A 177 15.30 10.56 2.22
N TRP A 178 15.07 9.26 2.28
CA TRP A 178 16.07 8.24 2.65
C TRP A 178 17.36 8.31 1.83
N ARG A 179 17.27 8.96 0.70
CA ARG A 179 18.29 9.03 -0.32
C ARG A 179 18.83 10.43 -0.57
N SER A 180 17.96 11.40 -0.83
CA SER A 180 18.35 12.79 -1.04
C SER A 180 18.83 13.45 0.25
N GLY A 181 18.35 12.97 1.42
CA GLY A 181 18.53 13.64 2.71
C GLY A 181 17.75 14.96 2.82
N ALA A 182 16.96 15.32 1.81
CA ALA A 182 16.12 16.52 1.82
C ALA A 182 14.94 16.38 2.80
N GLU A 183 14.52 17.47 3.40
CA GLU A 183 13.27 17.50 4.17
C GLU A 183 12.09 17.21 3.24
N VAL A 184 11.27 16.24 3.62
CA VAL A 184 10.08 15.81 2.85
C VAL A 184 8.96 16.81 3.08
N GLU A 185 8.31 17.20 1.99
CA GLU A 185 7.14 18.06 2.00
C GLU A 185 5.86 17.24 1.84
N LYS A 186 4.78 17.65 2.51
CA LYS A 186 3.44 17.12 2.23
C LYS A 186 2.83 17.90 1.07
N LYS A 187 2.49 17.19 -0.01
CA LYS A 187 1.81 17.78 -1.18
C LYS A 187 0.53 17.02 -1.50
N ILE A 188 -0.48 17.75 -1.91
CA ILE A 188 -1.68 17.15 -2.50
C ILE A 188 -1.46 17.13 -4.02
N ILE A 189 -1.41 15.94 -4.60
CA ILE A 189 -1.28 15.75 -6.04
C ILE A 189 -2.40 14.86 -6.57
N ASP A 190 -2.73 15.03 -7.84
CA ASP A 190 -3.55 14.05 -8.55
C ASP A 190 -2.69 12.82 -8.84
N GLN A 191 -3.20 11.63 -8.53
CA GLN A 191 -2.53 10.37 -8.83
C GLN A 191 -3.53 9.30 -9.27
N TRP A 192 -3.02 8.33 -10.00
CA TRP A 192 -3.76 7.13 -10.34
C TRP A 192 -3.68 6.12 -9.20
N ALA A 193 -4.78 5.47 -8.90
CA ALA A 193 -4.84 4.45 -7.85
C ALA A 193 -5.71 3.27 -8.28
N PHE A 194 -5.26 2.06 -7.94
CA PHE A 194 -6.10 0.87 -7.96
C PHE A 194 -6.99 0.84 -6.72
N LYS A 195 -8.30 0.57 -6.93
CA LYS A 195 -9.29 0.50 -5.85
C LYS A 195 -9.23 -0.84 -5.11
N ILE A 196 -8.08 -1.14 -4.52
CA ILE A 196 -7.90 -2.40 -3.77
C ILE A 196 -8.70 -2.44 -2.47
N GLU A 197 -9.11 -1.30 -1.95
CA GLU A 197 -9.98 -1.19 -0.77
C GLU A 197 -11.33 -1.88 -0.99
N ASP A 198 -11.85 -1.86 -2.22
CA ASP A 198 -13.09 -2.53 -2.60
C ASP A 198 -13.02 -4.07 -2.45
N PHE A 199 -11.81 -4.64 -2.45
CA PHE A 199 -11.54 -6.07 -2.30
C PHE A 199 -11.09 -6.46 -0.88
N ALA A 200 -11.05 -5.52 0.07
CA ALA A 200 -10.47 -5.75 1.40
C ALA A 200 -11.11 -6.92 2.15
N GLU A 201 -12.44 -7.06 2.10
CA GLU A 201 -13.15 -8.17 2.76
C GLU A 201 -12.87 -9.50 2.10
N GLU A 202 -12.86 -9.55 0.76
CA GLU A 202 -12.55 -10.76 -0.01
C GLU A 202 -11.11 -11.21 0.25
N LEU A 203 -10.14 -10.29 0.17
CA LEU A 203 -8.74 -10.56 0.49
C LEU A 203 -8.57 -11.11 1.91
N LEU A 204 -9.28 -10.53 2.88
CA LEU A 204 -9.20 -10.97 4.27
C LEU A 204 -9.76 -12.39 4.46
N THR A 205 -10.90 -12.68 3.80
CA THR A 205 -11.58 -13.98 3.89
C THR A 205 -10.76 -15.07 3.21
N GLU A 206 -10.19 -14.78 2.04
CA GLU A 206 -9.42 -15.74 1.27
C GLU A 206 -8.06 -16.09 1.89
N LEU A 207 -7.55 -15.31 2.83
CA LEU A 207 -6.35 -15.71 3.59
C LEU A 207 -6.53 -17.05 4.32
N ASP A 208 -7.75 -17.38 4.71
CA ASP A 208 -8.03 -18.66 5.40
C ASP A 208 -8.01 -19.86 4.45
N SER A 209 -8.16 -19.64 3.13
CA SER A 209 -8.04 -20.65 2.09
C SER A 209 -6.59 -21.03 1.77
N LEU A 210 -5.62 -20.16 2.11
CA LEU A 210 -4.19 -20.34 1.85
C LEU A 210 -3.52 -21.27 2.88
N LYS A 211 -3.86 -22.58 2.81
CA LYS A 211 -3.46 -23.57 3.83
C LYS A 211 -1.94 -23.81 3.90
N ASP A 212 -1.26 -23.69 2.75
CA ASP A 212 0.17 -23.96 2.64
C ASP A 212 1.05 -22.71 2.88
N TRP A 213 0.43 -21.57 3.15
CA TRP A 213 1.13 -20.34 3.47
C TRP A 213 1.55 -20.29 4.95
N PRO A 214 2.75 -19.76 5.28
CA PRO A 214 3.18 -19.58 6.65
C PRO A 214 2.19 -18.71 7.44
N GLU A 215 1.83 -19.14 8.65
CA GLU A 215 0.88 -18.40 9.52
C GLU A 215 1.36 -16.98 9.83
N GLN A 216 2.68 -16.78 9.94
CA GLN A 216 3.25 -15.46 10.14
C GLN A 216 2.92 -14.51 8.98
N VAL A 217 2.98 -15.00 7.73
CA VAL A 217 2.66 -14.20 6.53
C VAL A 217 1.17 -13.87 6.51
N LYS A 218 0.30 -14.84 6.79
CA LYS A 218 -1.15 -14.60 6.88
C LYS A 218 -1.49 -13.57 7.95
N THR A 219 -0.83 -13.64 9.11
CA THR A 219 -1.00 -12.66 10.19
C THR A 219 -0.56 -11.26 9.76
N MET A 220 0.58 -11.14 9.07
CA MET A 220 1.05 -9.86 8.53
C MET A 220 0.04 -9.28 7.53
N GLN A 221 -0.52 -10.11 6.64
CA GLN A 221 -1.55 -9.67 5.69
C GLN A 221 -2.85 -9.24 6.38
N LYS A 222 -3.32 -10.00 7.38
CA LYS A 222 -4.51 -9.62 8.19
C LYS A 222 -4.30 -8.27 8.88
N ASN A 223 -3.12 -8.05 9.45
CA ASN A 223 -2.79 -6.78 10.11
C ASN A 223 -2.67 -5.63 9.10
N TRP A 224 -2.15 -5.89 7.90
CA TRP A 224 -2.06 -4.89 6.83
C TRP A 224 -3.44 -4.48 6.33
N ILE A 225 -4.34 -5.44 6.07
CA ILE A 225 -5.74 -5.17 5.68
C ILE A 225 -6.46 -4.43 6.82
N GLY A 226 -6.26 -4.85 8.06
CA GLY A 226 -6.63 -4.12 9.27
C GLY A 226 -8.12 -3.80 9.37
N LYS A 227 -8.98 -4.83 9.32
CA LYS A 227 -10.43 -4.68 9.50
C LYS A 227 -10.77 -4.19 10.90
N SER A 228 -11.53 -3.13 10.98
CA SER A 228 -12.07 -2.55 12.22
C SER A 228 -13.58 -2.47 12.13
N VAL A 229 -14.27 -3.07 13.10
CA VAL A 229 -15.72 -2.98 13.24
C VAL A 229 -16.02 -1.96 14.34
N GLY A 230 -16.83 -0.97 14.04
CA GLY A 230 -17.15 0.09 14.96
C GLY A 230 -18.45 0.79 14.61
N MET A 231 -18.56 2.03 15.07
CA MET A 231 -19.68 2.90 14.75
C MET A 231 -19.20 4.25 14.22
N GLU A 232 -19.91 4.77 13.25
CA GLU A 232 -19.79 6.15 12.80
C GLU A 232 -20.90 6.97 13.46
N PHE A 233 -20.53 8.03 14.20
CA PHE A 233 -21.43 8.96 14.82
C PHE A 233 -21.41 10.32 14.12
N LEU A 234 -22.55 11.01 14.13
CA LEU A 234 -22.72 12.36 13.61
C LEU A 234 -22.80 13.35 14.78
N PHE A 235 -21.85 14.27 14.82
CA PHE A 235 -21.87 15.40 15.76
C PHE A 235 -22.29 16.66 14.99
N ASN A 236 -23.38 17.29 15.44
CA ASN A 236 -23.81 18.57 14.88
C ASN A 236 -22.90 19.69 15.41
N LEU A 237 -22.40 20.52 14.53
CA LEU A 237 -21.54 21.64 14.85
C LEU A 237 -22.35 22.95 14.98
N SER A 238 -21.84 23.89 15.77
CA SER A 238 -22.51 25.19 16.02
C SER A 238 -22.64 26.04 14.73
N ASN A 239 -21.83 25.79 13.71
CA ASN A 239 -21.94 26.41 12.38
C ASN A 239 -22.95 25.70 11.44
N LYS A 240 -23.73 24.74 11.96
CA LYS A 240 -24.70 23.90 11.24
C LYS A 240 -24.14 22.80 10.38
N ASP A 241 -22.82 22.63 10.30
CA ASP A 241 -22.18 21.48 9.66
C ASP A 241 -22.35 20.23 10.53
N GLN A 242 -22.06 19.07 9.95
CA GLN A 242 -22.01 17.79 10.65
C GLN A 242 -20.61 17.20 10.56
N LEU A 243 -20.09 16.74 11.68
CA LEU A 243 -18.81 16.05 11.75
C LEU A 243 -19.05 14.56 11.97
N LYS A 244 -18.51 13.73 11.09
CA LYS A 244 -18.51 12.27 11.21
C LYS A 244 -17.34 11.84 12.09
N VAL A 245 -17.60 10.92 12.99
CA VAL A 245 -16.58 10.36 13.90
C VAL A 245 -16.71 8.85 13.91
N PHE A 246 -15.63 8.16 13.58
CA PHE A 246 -15.58 6.70 13.69
C PHE A 246 -14.92 6.29 15.00
N THR A 247 -15.47 5.25 15.64
CA THR A 247 -14.88 4.64 16.84
C THR A 247 -15.10 3.14 16.89
N THR A 248 -14.09 2.39 17.34
CA THR A 248 -14.20 0.96 17.68
C THR A 248 -14.71 0.74 19.12
N ARG A 249 -14.82 1.84 19.90
CA ARG A 249 -15.26 1.82 21.30
C ARG A 249 -16.53 2.67 21.48
N PRO A 250 -17.65 2.32 20.82
CA PRO A 250 -18.90 3.04 21.00
C PRO A 250 -19.43 3.00 22.43
N ASP A 251 -19.03 1.97 23.19
CA ASP A 251 -19.32 1.83 24.62
C ASP A 251 -18.84 3.01 25.47
N THR A 252 -17.84 3.76 25.01
CA THR A 252 -17.26 4.90 25.69
C THR A 252 -17.93 6.24 25.34
N ILE A 253 -18.95 6.27 24.47
CA ILE A 253 -19.54 7.51 23.95
C ILE A 253 -19.98 8.49 25.06
N MET A 254 -20.51 7.99 26.16
CA MET A 254 -20.94 8.84 27.28
C MET A 254 -19.79 9.45 28.10
N GLY A 255 -18.56 9.05 27.82
CA GLY A 255 -17.30 9.58 28.36
C GLY A 255 -16.63 10.63 27.49
N VAL A 256 -17.25 11.02 26.38
CA VAL A 256 -16.69 12.02 25.46
C VAL A 256 -16.56 13.36 26.17
N SER A 257 -15.34 13.92 26.16
CA SER A 257 -15.03 15.20 26.82
C SER A 257 -14.77 16.33 25.80
N PHE A 258 -14.30 16.02 24.62
CA PHE A 258 -14.11 16.96 23.52
C PHE A 258 -14.11 16.18 22.16
N VAL A 259 -14.16 16.93 21.08
CA VAL A 259 -14.01 16.37 19.72
C VAL A 259 -12.68 16.82 19.15
N GLY A 260 -11.86 15.86 18.71
CA GLY A 260 -10.59 16.12 18.05
C GLY A 260 -10.76 16.11 16.52
N ILE A 261 -10.07 17.01 15.84
CA ILE A 261 -10.11 17.13 14.38
C ILE A 261 -8.68 17.26 13.81
N SER A 262 -8.43 16.69 12.64
CA SER A 262 -7.14 16.76 11.96
C SER A 262 -6.83 18.18 11.48
N SER A 263 -5.57 18.58 11.53
CA SER A 263 -5.10 19.85 10.95
C SER A 263 -5.32 19.97 9.44
N ALA A 264 -5.43 18.84 8.74
CA ALA A 264 -5.70 18.78 7.29
C ALA A 264 -7.21 18.70 6.96
N HIS A 265 -8.10 18.69 7.96
CA HIS A 265 -9.52 18.58 7.72
C HIS A 265 -10.07 19.84 7.01
N PRO A 266 -10.97 19.71 6.01
CA PRO A 266 -11.51 20.84 5.24
C PRO A 266 -12.12 21.95 6.11
N ILE A 267 -12.83 21.61 7.19
CA ILE A 267 -13.40 22.59 8.15
C ILE A 267 -12.29 23.43 8.80
N VAL A 268 -11.16 22.80 9.18
CA VAL A 268 -10.03 23.50 9.79
C VAL A 268 -9.36 24.45 8.81
N LEU A 269 -9.16 23.98 7.58
CA LEU A 269 -8.55 24.78 6.51
C LEU A 269 -9.42 25.98 6.12
N GLU A 270 -10.74 25.81 6.18
CA GLU A 270 -11.68 26.92 5.91
C GLU A 270 -11.64 27.95 7.06
N LEU A 271 -11.69 27.52 8.31
CA LEU A 271 -11.59 28.40 9.47
C LEU A 271 -10.27 29.16 9.52
N ALA A 272 -9.17 28.53 9.12
CA ALA A 272 -7.85 29.14 9.10
C ALA A 272 -7.72 30.32 8.12
N LYS A 273 -8.62 30.46 7.14
CA LYS A 273 -8.65 31.64 6.25
C LYS A 273 -9.03 32.92 6.97
N GLU A 274 -9.83 32.80 8.02
CA GLU A 274 -10.36 33.93 8.80
C GLU A 274 -9.64 34.09 10.18
N ASP A 275 -9.04 33.02 10.69
CA ASP A 275 -8.34 32.96 11.96
C ASP A 275 -6.81 32.89 11.76
N LYS A 276 -6.12 34.05 11.93
CA LYS A 276 -4.66 34.17 11.74
C LYS A 276 -3.86 33.40 12.79
N ASP A 277 -4.40 33.24 14.00
CA ASP A 277 -3.73 32.49 15.07
C ASP A 277 -3.76 31.01 14.76
N LEU A 278 -4.91 30.50 14.27
CA LEU A 278 -5.03 29.15 13.77
C LEU A 278 -4.11 28.91 12.55
N GLU A 279 -4.09 29.82 11.58
CA GLU A 279 -3.18 29.72 10.42
C GLU A 279 -1.73 29.63 10.85
N SER A 280 -1.31 30.46 11.79
CA SER A 280 0.05 30.47 12.34
C SER A 280 0.36 29.17 13.10
N TRP A 281 -0.58 28.67 13.89
CA TRP A 281 -0.44 27.41 14.60
C TRP A 281 -0.29 26.23 13.64
N LEU A 282 -1.12 26.18 12.58
CA LEU A 282 -1.04 25.13 11.55
C LEU A 282 0.34 25.15 10.86
N LYS A 283 0.85 26.32 10.48
CA LYS A 283 2.18 26.44 9.84
C LYS A 283 3.32 25.96 10.75
N LEU A 284 3.26 26.23 12.04
CA LEU A 284 4.26 25.80 13.01
C LEU A 284 4.22 24.29 13.27
N ASN A 285 3.02 23.67 13.22
CA ASN A 285 2.79 22.28 13.58
C ASN A 285 2.53 21.36 12.37
N SER A 286 2.62 21.86 11.13
CA SER A 286 2.48 21.06 9.91
C SER A 286 3.66 20.11 9.67
N LYS A 287 4.81 20.36 10.30
CA LYS A 287 6.03 19.54 10.21
C LYS A 287 6.04 18.48 11.31
N GLY A 288 5.15 17.51 11.21
CA GLY A 288 5.12 16.35 12.12
C GLY A 288 5.80 15.12 11.51
N PRO A 289 6.25 14.16 12.35
CA PRO A 289 6.81 12.91 11.85
C PRO A 289 5.77 12.14 11.05
N THR A 290 6.26 11.41 10.06
CA THR A 290 5.42 10.66 9.11
C THR A 290 5.05 9.28 9.62
N SER A 291 5.84 8.68 10.54
CA SER A 291 5.58 7.35 11.07
C SER A 291 4.62 7.36 12.28
N GLU A 292 3.77 6.33 12.38
CA GLU A 292 2.84 6.17 13.51
C GLU A 292 3.59 5.99 14.85
N ALA A 293 4.73 5.30 14.84
CA ALA A 293 5.56 5.06 16.02
C ALA A 293 6.16 6.36 16.58
N GLU A 294 6.69 7.24 15.72
CA GLU A 294 7.24 8.53 16.13
C GLU A 294 6.15 9.48 16.65
N ARG A 295 4.97 9.47 16.01
CA ARG A 295 3.82 10.27 16.46
C ARG A 295 3.29 9.82 17.82
N SER A 296 3.35 8.51 18.13
CA SER A 296 2.90 7.99 19.42
C SER A 296 3.74 8.51 20.60
N SER A 297 5.02 8.76 20.38
CA SER A 297 5.97 9.26 21.39
C SER A 297 5.99 10.78 21.53
N GLN A 298 5.37 11.53 20.59
CA GLN A 298 5.31 12.99 20.67
C GLN A 298 4.37 13.51 21.73
N GLU A 299 4.70 14.68 22.25
CA GLU A 299 3.81 15.45 23.12
C GLU A 299 2.50 15.78 22.40
N LYS A 300 1.36 15.52 23.07
CA LYS A 300 0.04 15.79 22.52
C LYS A 300 -0.25 17.30 22.64
N ILE A 301 -0.38 17.95 21.47
CA ILE A 301 -0.66 19.39 21.38
C ILE A 301 -1.88 19.65 20.50
N GLY A 302 -2.56 20.76 20.76
CA GLY A 302 -3.72 21.16 19.99
C GLY A 302 -4.04 22.64 20.06
N TYR A 303 -4.96 23.05 19.19
CA TYR A 303 -5.52 24.40 19.14
C TYR A 303 -7.04 24.31 19.32
N LYS A 304 -7.59 25.05 20.27
CA LYS A 304 -9.04 25.08 20.54
C LYS A 304 -9.72 25.96 19.50
N LEU A 305 -10.64 25.38 18.74
CA LEU A 305 -11.43 26.11 17.75
C LEU A 305 -12.57 26.90 18.44
N ASN A 306 -12.95 28.03 17.85
CA ASN A 306 -14.17 28.73 18.19
C ASN A 306 -15.38 28.02 17.56
N LEU A 307 -15.54 26.74 17.88
CA LEU A 307 -16.54 25.84 17.34
C LEU A 307 -16.97 24.86 18.43
N LYS A 308 -18.27 24.58 18.51
CA LYS A 308 -18.83 23.59 19.43
C LYS A 308 -19.44 22.44 18.68
N ALA A 309 -19.40 21.26 19.28
CA ALA A 309 -20.05 20.04 18.78
C ALA A 309 -21.13 19.60 19.79
N GLU A 310 -22.31 19.26 19.30
CA GLU A 310 -23.39 18.71 20.15
C GLU A 310 -23.18 17.20 20.31
N HIS A 311 -23.08 16.73 21.55
CA HIS A 311 -23.01 15.31 21.85
C HIS A 311 -24.32 14.60 21.41
N PRO A 312 -24.26 13.54 20.59
CA PRO A 312 -25.45 12.99 19.94
C PRO A 312 -26.50 12.43 20.90
N ILE A 313 -26.09 11.93 22.07
CA ILE A 313 -27.01 11.34 23.07
C ILE A 313 -27.36 12.35 24.18
N SER A 314 -26.35 12.91 24.85
CA SER A 314 -26.61 13.80 26.02
C SER A 314 -26.99 15.22 25.64
N LYS A 315 -26.83 15.61 24.38
CA LYS A 315 -27.05 16.97 23.85
C LYS A 315 -26.17 18.06 24.51
N GLN A 316 -25.14 17.64 25.23
CA GLN A 316 -24.18 18.54 25.84
C GLN A 316 -23.28 19.16 24.77
N GLU A 317 -22.94 20.44 24.90
CA GLU A 317 -21.94 21.08 24.07
C GLU A 317 -20.51 20.63 24.44
N LEU A 318 -19.73 20.29 23.44
CA LEU A 318 -18.35 19.87 23.55
C LEU A 318 -17.45 20.84 22.80
N ASP A 319 -16.26 21.09 23.33
CA ASP A 319 -15.21 21.84 22.61
C ASP A 319 -14.67 21.03 21.42
N VAL A 320 -14.33 21.73 20.33
CA VAL A 320 -13.67 21.14 19.18
C VAL A 320 -12.21 21.62 19.16
N TRP A 321 -11.29 20.68 19.05
CA TRP A 321 -9.86 20.94 19.07
C TRP A 321 -9.17 20.40 17.80
N VAL A 322 -8.33 21.19 17.18
CA VAL A 322 -7.33 20.64 16.26
C VAL A 322 -6.26 19.96 17.09
N ALA A 323 -5.97 18.69 16.82
CA ALA A 323 -4.99 17.94 17.61
C ALA A 323 -3.99 17.19 16.72
N ASN A 324 -2.70 17.24 17.09
CA ASN A 324 -1.60 16.71 16.28
C ASN A 324 -1.60 15.17 16.14
N PHE A 325 -2.38 14.48 16.95
CA PHE A 325 -2.51 13.01 16.90
C PHE A 325 -3.76 12.53 16.15
N VAL A 326 -4.58 13.44 15.61
CA VAL A 326 -5.74 13.11 14.77
C VAL A 326 -5.30 13.10 13.32
N LEU A 327 -5.46 11.95 12.65
CA LEU A 327 -5.01 11.74 11.27
C LEU A 327 -6.17 11.89 10.31
N MET A 328 -5.93 12.52 9.15
CA MET A 328 -6.93 12.64 8.10
C MET A 328 -7.23 11.27 7.44
N ASP A 329 -6.24 10.40 7.39
CA ASP A 329 -6.30 9.10 6.71
C ASP A 329 -7.00 8.00 7.53
N TYR A 330 -7.39 8.29 8.78
CA TYR A 330 -8.11 7.34 9.61
C TYR A 330 -9.53 7.84 9.91
N GLY A 331 -10.51 7.08 9.44
CA GLY A 331 -11.92 7.43 9.59
C GLY A 331 -12.32 8.62 8.73
N SER A 332 -12.74 9.71 9.39
CA SER A 332 -13.18 10.96 8.74
C SER A 332 -12.26 12.14 9.04
N GLY A 333 -11.06 11.90 9.58
CA GLY A 333 -10.18 12.96 10.06
C GLY A 333 -10.67 13.63 11.36
N ALA A 334 -11.58 12.95 12.09
CA ALA A 334 -12.09 13.42 13.38
C ALA A 334 -12.27 12.24 14.34
N LEU A 335 -12.19 12.52 15.64
CA LEU A 335 -12.42 11.55 16.72
C LEU A 335 -13.25 12.14 17.85
N MET A 336 -13.98 11.29 18.54
CA MET A 336 -14.55 11.59 19.85
C MET A 336 -13.48 11.27 20.91
N ALA A 337 -13.05 12.26 21.64
CA ALA A 337 -12.04 12.09 22.66
C ALA A 337 -12.65 11.59 23.97
N VAL A 338 -12.13 10.47 24.45
CA VAL A 338 -12.60 9.78 25.66
C VAL A 338 -11.45 9.61 26.66
N PRO A 339 -11.04 10.70 27.34
CA PRO A 339 -9.82 10.70 28.18
C PRO A 339 -9.85 9.64 29.31
N GLY A 340 -11.00 9.22 29.74
CA GLY A 340 -11.13 8.14 30.74
C GLY A 340 -10.70 6.77 30.17
N HIS A 341 -10.65 6.60 28.83
CA HIS A 341 -10.54 5.27 28.17
C HIS A 341 -9.59 5.22 26.99
N ASP A 342 -8.93 6.33 26.64
CA ASP A 342 -7.83 6.39 25.66
C ASP A 342 -6.67 7.18 26.26
N GLN A 343 -5.49 6.59 26.27
CA GLN A 343 -4.32 7.17 26.93
C GLN A 343 -3.85 8.46 26.24
N ARG A 344 -3.97 8.58 24.91
CA ARG A 344 -3.61 9.80 24.16
C ARG A 344 -4.54 10.94 24.51
N ASP A 345 -5.83 10.66 24.59
CA ASP A 345 -6.85 11.62 24.98
C ASP A 345 -6.67 12.03 26.44
N PHE A 346 -6.24 11.08 27.30
CA PHE A 346 -5.96 11.34 28.72
C PHE A 346 -4.80 12.34 28.89
N GLU A 347 -3.68 12.11 28.21
CA GLU A 347 -2.51 13.00 28.23
C GLU A 347 -2.87 14.40 27.74
N PHE A 348 -3.64 14.47 26.65
CA PHE A 348 -4.13 15.73 26.10
C PHE A 348 -5.07 16.46 27.10
N ALA A 349 -6.03 15.75 27.67
CA ALA A 349 -6.99 16.32 28.64
C ALA A 349 -6.29 16.83 29.90
N LYS A 350 -5.28 16.13 30.40
CA LYS A 350 -4.44 16.60 31.53
C LYS A 350 -3.69 17.86 31.19
N LYS A 351 -3.12 17.97 30.00
CA LYS A 351 -2.35 19.15 29.56
C LYS A 351 -3.23 20.39 29.45
N TYR A 352 -4.46 20.25 28.96
CA TYR A 352 -5.36 21.37 28.69
C TYR A 352 -6.46 21.54 29.73
N ASP A 353 -6.34 20.86 30.88
CA ASP A 353 -7.29 20.89 31.99
C ASP A 353 -8.74 20.59 31.57
N ILE A 354 -8.90 19.61 30.66
CA ILE A 354 -10.19 19.15 30.19
C ILE A 354 -10.75 18.11 31.18
N LYS A 355 -12.04 18.20 31.51
CA LYS A 355 -12.69 17.29 32.45
C LYS A 355 -12.67 15.84 31.91
N ILE A 356 -12.18 14.92 32.75
CA ILE A 356 -12.15 13.48 32.47
C ILE A 356 -13.35 12.81 33.11
N LYS A 357 -14.04 11.96 32.36
CA LYS A 357 -15.18 11.18 32.84
C LYS A 357 -14.95 9.70 32.62
N GLN A 358 -14.94 8.91 33.69
CA GLN A 358 -14.89 7.46 33.66
C GLN A 358 -16.28 6.90 33.36
N VAL A 359 -16.41 6.05 32.34
CA VAL A 359 -17.66 5.37 31.95
C VAL A 359 -17.52 3.87 31.81
N ILE A 360 -16.31 3.32 32.00
CA ILE A 360 -16.06 1.87 32.08
C ILE A 360 -15.44 1.56 33.45
N ASN A 361 -15.96 0.54 34.09
CA ASN A 361 -15.38 -0.08 35.27
C ASN A 361 -14.71 -1.42 34.86
N ASP A 362 -13.40 -1.52 35.07
CA ASP A 362 -12.60 -2.68 34.77
C ASP A 362 -12.54 -3.72 35.90
N GLY A 363 -13.35 -3.52 36.95
CA GLY A 363 -13.38 -4.33 38.17
C GLY A 363 -12.65 -3.71 39.37
N GLN A 364 -11.97 -2.57 39.20
CA GLN A 364 -11.31 -1.84 40.28
C GLN A 364 -12.21 -0.79 40.92
N GLY A 365 -13.42 -0.63 40.40
CA GLY A 365 -14.39 0.33 40.88
C GLY A 365 -14.28 1.72 40.22
N GLU A 366 -15.08 2.66 40.66
CA GLU A 366 -15.00 4.06 40.22
C GLU A 366 -13.91 4.78 41.01
N LEU A 367 -12.99 5.45 40.29
CA LEU A 367 -11.87 6.16 40.89
C LEU A 367 -12.20 7.65 40.98
N ASP A 368 -11.99 8.25 42.15
CA ASP A 368 -12.15 9.69 42.36
C ASP A 368 -11.21 10.52 41.47
N LYS A 369 -10.03 9.96 41.19
CA LYS A 369 -9.04 10.50 40.24
C LYS A 369 -8.39 9.36 39.46
N LEU A 370 -8.45 9.44 38.13
CA LEU A 370 -7.69 8.56 37.28
C LEU A 370 -6.23 9.05 37.19
N ASP A 371 -5.28 8.14 37.40
CA ASP A 371 -3.88 8.40 37.18
C ASP A 371 -3.45 8.08 35.70
N GLN A 372 -4.23 7.22 35.04
CA GLN A 372 -4.12 6.82 33.65
C GLN A 372 -5.49 6.43 33.10
N ALA A 373 -5.59 6.30 31.77
CA ALA A 373 -6.82 5.85 31.13
C ALA A 373 -7.10 4.36 31.44
N VAL A 374 -8.38 4.02 31.63
CA VAL A 374 -8.88 2.63 31.72
C VAL A 374 -9.16 2.14 30.30
N THR A 375 -8.18 1.51 29.67
CA THR A 375 -8.24 1.10 28.26
C THR A 375 -8.96 -0.23 28.04
N GLU A 376 -9.05 -1.06 29.06
CA GLU A 376 -9.69 -2.35 29.02
C GLU A 376 -11.21 -2.26 28.85
N LYS A 377 -11.81 -3.31 28.31
CA LYS A 377 -13.25 -3.47 28.26
C LYS A 377 -13.76 -3.85 29.65
N GLY A 378 -14.92 -3.35 30.02
CA GLY A 378 -15.51 -3.63 31.34
C GLY A 378 -17.03 -3.39 31.34
N ILE A 379 -17.58 -3.09 32.50
CA ILE A 379 -19.00 -2.79 32.67
C ILE A 379 -19.21 -1.28 32.64
N LEU A 380 -20.23 -0.84 31.92
CA LEU A 380 -20.54 0.58 31.80
C LEU A 380 -21.06 1.13 33.13
N ILE A 381 -20.55 2.31 33.48
CA ILE A 381 -20.97 3.15 34.63
C ILE A 381 -21.13 4.59 34.16
N ASN A 382 -21.81 5.43 34.89
CA ASN A 382 -21.95 6.86 34.60
C ASN A 382 -22.46 7.19 33.18
N SER A 383 -23.09 6.22 32.53
CA SER A 383 -23.57 6.27 31.14
C SER A 383 -25.08 6.40 31.02
N GLY A 384 -25.80 6.40 32.17
CA GLY A 384 -27.23 6.55 32.26
C GLY A 384 -28.00 5.23 32.27
N LYS A 385 -29.27 5.30 32.72
CA LYS A 385 -30.10 4.11 33.04
C LYS A 385 -30.17 3.04 31.95
N ASN A 386 -30.03 3.42 30.70
CA ASN A 386 -30.14 2.47 29.57
C ASN A 386 -28.83 1.79 29.23
N LEU A 387 -27.70 2.28 29.73
CA LEU A 387 -26.35 1.82 29.40
C LEU A 387 -25.56 1.29 30.59
N ASP A 388 -25.81 1.83 31.80
CA ASP A 388 -25.14 1.40 33.02
C ASP A 388 -25.39 -0.08 33.31
N GLY A 389 -24.33 -0.81 33.65
CA GLY A 389 -24.37 -2.25 33.91
C GLY A 389 -24.22 -3.14 32.71
N LEU A 390 -24.22 -2.61 31.48
CA LEU A 390 -24.01 -3.39 30.26
C LEU A 390 -22.51 -3.68 30.07
N ASN A 391 -22.20 -4.83 29.50
CA ASN A 391 -20.87 -5.12 28.94
C ASN A 391 -20.72 -4.50 27.54
N PHE A 392 -19.52 -4.64 26.94
CA PHE A 392 -19.20 -4.06 25.63
C PHE A 392 -20.18 -4.49 24.52
N ASP A 393 -20.48 -5.78 24.40
CA ASP A 393 -21.31 -6.30 23.30
C ASP A 393 -22.78 -5.89 23.44
N GLU A 394 -23.28 -5.84 24.67
CA GLU A 394 -24.62 -5.36 24.98
C GLU A 394 -24.76 -3.84 24.75
N ALA A 395 -23.74 -3.09 25.17
CA ALA A 395 -23.66 -1.65 24.93
C ALA A 395 -23.59 -1.32 23.46
N PHE A 396 -22.73 -2.02 22.70
CA PHE A 396 -22.61 -1.87 21.23
C PHE A 396 -23.98 -2.04 20.55
N LYS A 397 -24.67 -3.15 20.83
CA LYS A 397 -26.00 -3.42 20.27
C LYS A 397 -27.03 -2.37 20.64
N THR A 398 -27.03 -1.90 21.92
CA THR A 398 -27.96 -0.92 22.42
C THR A 398 -27.73 0.44 21.78
N ILE A 399 -26.48 0.88 21.72
CA ILE A 399 -26.07 2.15 21.10
C ILE A 399 -26.35 2.14 19.60
N SER A 400 -26.06 1.01 18.92
CA SER A 400 -26.35 0.86 17.47
C SER A 400 -27.85 1.02 17.18
N LYS A 401 -28.73 0.38 17.97
CA LYS A 401 -30.17 0.52 17.82
C LYS A 401 -30.63 1.97 18.08
N LEU A 402 -30.08 2.61 19.11
CA LEU A 402 -30.39 4.00 19.45
C LEU A 402 -29.94 4.94 18.33
N ALA A 403 -28.70 4.79 17.85
CA ALA A 403 -28.13 5.62 16.81
C ALA A 403 -28.92 5.56 15.48
N LYS A 404 -29.34 4.35 15.08
CA LYS A 404 -30.22 4.17 13.92
C LYS A 404 -31.59 4.82 14.11
N LYS A 405 -32.21 4.63 15.29
CA LYS A 405 -33.53 5.18 15.60
C LYS A 405 -33.52 6.70 15.57
N GLU A 406 -32.55 7.31 16.26
CA GLU A 406 -32.42 8.76 16.40
C GLU A 406 -31.62 9.40 15.25
N LYS A 407 -31.14 8.60 14.27
CA LYS A 407 -30.41 9.03 13.06
C LYS A 407 -29.11 9.81 13.34
N PHE A 408 -28.41 9.48 14.41
CA PHE A 408 -27.11 10.10 14.73
C PHE A 408 -25.91 9.19 14.47
N GLY A 409 -26.10 7.99 13.88
CA GLY A 409 -24.99 7.11 13.56
C GLY A 409 -25.43 5.73 13.07
N SER A 410 -24.44 4.94 12.65
CA SER A 410 -24.61 3.57 12.18
C SER A 410 -23.38 2.74 12.42
N GLU A 411 -23.53 1.42 12.42
CA GLU A 411 -22.39 0.50 12.35
C GLU A 411 -21.59 0.73 11.08
N LYS A 412 -20.29 0.65 11.17
CA LYS A 412 -19.37 0.82 10.05
C LYS A 412 -18.17 -0.11 10.17
N ILE A 413 -17.79 -0.66 9.06
CA ILE A 413 -16.54 -1.41 8.91
C ILE A 413 -15.55 -0.48 8.20
N ASN A 414 -14.38 -0.32 8.76
CA ASN A 414 -13.27 0.38 8.16
C ASN A 414 -12.10 -0.59 7.96
N TYR A 415 -11.34 -0.36 6.90
CA TYR A 415 -10.09 -1.07 6.64
C TYR A 415 -8.92 -0.11 6.74
N ARG A 416 -7.78 -0.60 7.23
CA ARG A 416 -6.51 0.14 7.18
C ARG A 416 -5.98 0.18 5.76
N LEU A 417 -6.22 -0.89 4.99
CA LEU A 417 -5.89 -0.98 3.58
C LEU A 417 -6.48 0.23 2.83
N LYS A 418 -5.65 0.90 2.07
CA LYS A 418 -6.03 2.03 1.22
C LYS A 418 -5.81 1.70 -0.24
N ASN A 419 -6.47 2.44 -1.13
CA ASN A 419 -6.22 2.34 -2.55
C ASN A 419 -4.73 2.46 -2.84
N TRP A 420 -4.25 1.67 -3.79
CA TRP A 420 -2.84 1.66 -4.14
C TRP A 420 -2.54 2.76 -5.16
N GLY A 421 -1.93 3.86 -4.70
CA GLY A 421 -1.45 4.94 -5.55
C GLY A 421 -0.24 4.50 -6.38
N ILE A 422 -0.39 4.51 -7.70
CA ILE A 422 0.58 3.95 -8.64
C ILE A 422 1.33 4.99 -9.46
N SER A 423 1.00 6.26 -9.36
CA SER A 423 1.69 7.33 -10.08
C SER A 423 3.10 7.58 -9.52
N ARG A 424 4.10 7.54 -10.38
CA ARG A 424 5.49 7.87 -10.04
C ARG A 424 6.08 8.81 -11.08
N GLN A 425 6.89 9.76 -10.64
CA GLN A 425 7.59 10.72 -11.49
C GLN A 425 8.97 10.16 -11.81
N ARG A 426 9.05 9.28 -12.85
CA ARG A 426 10.28 8.59 -13.25
C ARG A 426 10.61 8.85 -14.71
N LYS A 427 11.90 8.88 -15.00
CA LYS A 427 12.44 8.86 -16.39
C LYS A 427 12.64 7.43 -16.88
N TRP A 428 12.71 6.47 -15.95
CA TRP A 428 12.88 5.04 -16.22
C TRP A 428 11.76 4.25 -15.52
N GLY A 429 10.64 4.10 -16.21
CA GLY A 429 9.43 3.43 -15.76
C GLY A 429 8.46 3.26 -16.93
N ALA A 430 7.50 2.36 -16.80
CA ALA A 430 6.46 2.17 -17.80
C ALA A 430 5.46 3.36 -17.76
N PRO A 431 5.23 4.05 -18.88
CA PRO A 431 4.32 5.20 -18.91
C PRO A 431 2.87 4.81 -18.67
N ILE A 432 2.14 5.59 -17.89
CA ILE A 432 0.70 5.41 -17.71
C ILE A 432 -0.03 5.77 -19.01
N PRO A 433 -0.83 4.83 -19.59
CA PRO A 433 -1.37 4.95 -20.95
C PRO A 433 -2.65 5.80 -21.02
N MET A 434 -2.56 7.06 -20.63
CA MET A 434 -3.70 7.96 -20.56
C MET A 434 -3.42 9.31 -21.22
N MET A 435 -4.44 9.89 -21.83
CA MET A 435 -4.46 11.28 -22.25
C MET A 435 -5.32 12.09 -21.28
N ILE A 436 -4.84 13.24 -20.85
CA ILE A 436 -5.49 14.10 -19.83
C ILE A 436 -5.89 15.42 -20.47
N ASN A 437 -7.13 15.81 -20.27
CA ASN A 437 -7.63 17.13 -20.70
C ASN A 437 -6.92 18.22 -19.89
N GLN A 438 -6.38 19.23 -20.60
CA GLN A 438 -5.63 20.34 -19.98
C GLN A 438 -6.49 21.29 -19.15
N GLU A 439 -7.78 21.37 -19.45
CA GLU A 439 -8.73 22.28 -18.77
C GLU A 439 -9.47 21.56 -17.63
N ASP A 440 -9.70 20.25 -17.77
CA ASP A 440 -10.37 19.42 -16.78
C ASP A 440 -9.59 18.11 -16.58
N SER A 441 -8.81 18.05 -15.54
CA SER A 441 -7.97 16.86 -15.23
C SER A 441 -8.76 15.60 -14.86
N SER A 442 -10.07 15.70 -14.69
CA SER A 442 -10.97 14.55 -14.49
C SER A 442 -11.44 13.91 -15.80
N ASP A 443 -11.35 14.66 -16.91
CA ASP A 443 -11.67 14.18 -18.25
C ASP A 443 -10.42 13.56 -18.90
N VAL A 444 -10.45 12.26 -19.08
CA VAL A 444 -9.30 11.47 -19.53
C VAL A 444 -9.69 10.45 -20.59
N ILE A 445 -8.75 10.10 -21.46
CA ILE A 445 -8.95 9.12 -22.54
C ILE A 445 -7.89 8.03 -22.41
N PRO A 446 -8.25 6.75 -22.22
CA PRO A 446 -7.30 5.65 -22.21
C PRO A 446 -6.77 5.39 -23.63
N PHE A 447 -5.50 4.99 -23.75
CA PHE A 447 -4.88 4.69 -25.04
C PHE A 447 -5.62 3.59 -25.82
N SER A 448 -6.28 2.67 -25.12
CA SER A 448 -7.11 1.64 -25.76
C SER A 448 -8.30 2.18 -26.59
N ASP A 449 -8.66 3.43 -26.41
CA ASP A 449 -9.74 4.12 -27.15
C ASP A 449 -9.22 5.07 -28.23
N LEU A 450 -7.93 4.99 -28.53
CA LEU A 450 -7.21 5.82 -29.49
C LEU A 450 -6.56 4.96 -30.57
N THR A 451 -6.35 5.55 -31.73
CA THR A 451 -5.55 4.99 -32.82
C THR A 451 -4.06 5.12 -32.52
N GLU A 452 -3.21 4.35 -33.21
CA GLU A 452 -1.76 4.46 -33.06
C GLU A 452 -1.22 5.86 -33.44
N GLU A 453 -1.86 6.54 -34.40
CA GLU A 453 -1.52 7.91 -34.78
C GLU A 453 -1.85 8.89 -33.65
N GLU A 454 -3.01 8.76 -33.03
CA GLU A 454 -3.43 9.58 -31.88
C GLU A 454 -2.52 9.34 -30.68
N ILE A 455 -2.17 8.08 -30.39
CA ILE A 455 -1.23 7.72 -29.31
C ILE A 455 0.17 8.29 -29.58
N SER A 456 0.61 8.36 -30.84
CA SER A 456 1.95 8.88 -31.18
C SER A 456 2.06 10.39 -30.96
N SER A 457 0.94 11.11 -30.95
CA SER A 457 0.89 12.57 -30.74
C SER A 457 1.12 12.94 -29.28
N GLU A 458 1.98 13.94 -29.03
CA GLU A 458 2.14 14.52 -27.69
C GLU A 458 0.90 15.33 -27.26
N ILE A 459 0.14 15.84 -28.23
CA ILE A 459 -1.07 16.64 -28.02
C ILE A 459 -2.16 16.11 -28.92
N LEU A 460 -3.29 15.74 -28.34
CA LEU A 460 -4.49 15.31 -29.05
C LEU A 460 -5.57 16.41 -28.97
N LEU A 461 -6.11 16.80 -30.13
CA LEU A 461 -7.29 17.67 -30.20
C LEU A 461 -8.51 16.81 -30.48
N LYS A 462 -9.45 16.73 -29.54
CA LYS A 462 -10.68 15.93 -29.65
C LYS A 462 -11.88 16.76 -29.15
N ASN A 463 -12.91 16.89 -29.98
CA ASN A 463 -14.11 17.68 -29.66
C ASN A 463 -13.84 19.15 -29.25
N GLY A 464 -12.78 19.77 -29.80
CA GLY A 464 -12.39 21.15 -29.47
C GLY A 464 -11.59 21.27 -28.16
N GLN A 465 -11.34 20.18 -27.46
CA GLN A 465 -10.56 20.12 -26.24
C GLN A 465 -9.14 19.58 -26.50
N LYS A 466 -8.20 20.00 -25.65
CA LYS A 466 -6.79 19.66 -25.77
C LYS A 466 -6.40 18.65 -24.69
N TYR A 467 -5.94 17.50 -25.14
CA TYR A 467 -5.43 16.44 -24.25
C TYR A 467 -3.92 16.30 -24.42
N VAL A 468 -3.23 15.98 -23.34
CA VAL A 468 -1.80 15.68 -23.30
C VAL A 468 -1.57 14.32 -22.68
N LYS A 469 -0.49 13.66 -23.07
CA LYS A 469 -0.11 12.38 -22.43
C LYS A 469 0.13 12.56 -20.94
N GLU A 470 -0.29 11.56 -20.18
CA GLU A 470 0.14 11.43 -18.79
C GLU A 470 1.67 11.37 -18.75
N LYS A 471 2.27 12.07 -17.81
CA LYS A 471 3.74 12.12 -17.64
C LYS A 471 4.24 11.13 -16.59
N ASP A 472 3.35 10.70 -15.72
CA ASP A 472 3.69 9.76 -14.68
C ASP A 472 3.89 8.36 -15.27
N THR A 473 4.73 7.59 -14.60
CA THR A 473 4.93 6.17 -14.85
C THR A 473 4.25 5.35 -13.77
N PHE A 474 4.11 4.06 -14.01
CA PHE A 474 3.64 3.14 -13.00
C PHE A 474 4.65 3.00 -11.84
N ASP A 475 4.13 2.67 -10.67
CA ASP A 475 4.90 2.11 -9.57
C ASP A 475 5.52 0.79 -10.02
N THR A 476 6.81 0.60 -9.80
CA THR A 476 7.54 -0.61 -10.21
C THR A 476 7.01 -1.91 -9.61
N PHE A 477 6.22 -1.82 -8.53
CA PHE A 477 5.52 -2.99 -7.99
C PHE A 477 4.40 -3.48 -8.91
N LEU A 478 3.91 -2.66 -9.83
CA LEU A 478 2.93 -3.13 -10.82
C LEU A 478 3.57 -4.16 -11.76
N GLU A 479 4.75 -3.85 -12.30
CA GLU A 479 5.49 -4.75 -13.18
C GLU A 479 5.78 -6.09 -12.51
N SER A 480 6.11 -6.07 -11.22
CA SER A 480 6.41 -7.30 -10.46
C SER A 480 5.20 -8.01 -9.86
N SER A 481 3.98 -7.52 -10.10
CA SER A 481 2.76 -8.13 -9.57
C SER A 481 2.19 -9.28 -10.40
N TRP A 482 2.55 -9.41 -11.68
CA TRP A 482 1.98 -10.39 -12.61
C TRP A 482 3.01 -11.22 -13.40
N TYR A 483 4.31 -11.01 -13.18
CA TYR A 483 5.41 -11.64 -13.90
C TYR A 483 5.39 -13.18 -13.86
N PHE A 484 4.90 -13.76 -12.75
CA PHE A 484 4.77 -15.20 -12.59
C PHE A 484 3.83 -15.82 -13.65
N ALA A 485 2.77 -15.12 -14.03
CA ALA A 485 1.87 -15.56 -15.08
C ALA A 485 2.48 -15.33 -16.48
N ARG A 486 3.25 -14.25 -16.66
CA ARG A 486 3.95 -13.98 -17.91
C ARG A 486 5.05 -15.01 -18.21
N PHE A 487 5.77 -15.48 -17.21
CA PHE A 487 6.68 -16.61 -17.38
C PHE A 487 5.98 -17.87 -17.89
N ALA A 488 4.78 -18.13 -17.43
CA ALA A 488 3.96 -19.26 -17.90
C ALA A 488 3.51 -19.09 -19.36
N SER A 489 3.41 -17.84 -19.84
CA SER A 489 2.87 -17.46 -21.15
C SER A 489 3.88 -16.66 -21.99
N TYR A 490 5.15 -17.01 -21.93
CA TYR A 490 6.27 -16.23 -22.48
C TYR A 490 6.22 -16.04 -24.00
N SER A 491 5.64 -16.96 -24.73
CA SER A 491 5.58 -16.96 -26.20
C SER A 491 4.39 -16.21 -26.78
N SER A 492 3.44 -15.78 -25.94
CA SER A 492 2.26 -15.04 -26.39
C SER A 492 2.66 -13.62 -26.82
N THR A 493 2.32 -13.27 -28.06
CA THR A 493 2.61 -11.95 -28.66
C THR A 493 1.35 -11.11 -28.89
N ASP A 494 0.19 -11.77 -28.97
CA ASP A 494 -1.12 -11.20 -29.29
C ASP A 494 -2.08 -11.14 -28.09
N LYS A 495 -1.68 -11.73 -26.96
CA LYS A 495 -2.44 -11.77 -25.72
C LYS A 495 -1.52 -11.65 -24.52
N ILE A 496 -2.05 -11.12 -23.43
CA ILE A 496 -1.33 -11.07 -22.15
C ILE A 496 -1.02 -12.50 -21.66
N PHE A 497 -1.95 -13.44 -21.83
CA PHE A 497 -1.81 -14.86 -21.46
C PHE A 497 -2.34 -15.78 -22.55
N ASP A 498 -1.72 -16.95 -22.69
CA ASP A 498 -2.16 -18.05 -23.53
C ASP A 498 -2.57 -19.28 -22.67
N LYS A 499 -2.87 -20.39 -23.29
CA LYS A 499 -3.31 -21.63 -22.61
C LYS A 499 -2.25 -22.27 -21.71
N GLU A 500 -0.98 -21.91 -21.85
CA GLU A 500 0.07 -22.46 -20.98
C GLU A 500 -0.11 -22.01 -19.53
N VAL A 501 -0.74 -20.84 -19.30
CA VAL A 501 -1.10 -20.35 -17.97
C VAL A 501 -1.99 -21.33 -17.23
N ASP A 502 -3.00 -21.93 -17.90
CA ASP A 502 -3.92 -22.89 -17.30
C ASP A 502 -3.21 -24.16 -16.82
N TYR A 503 -2.13 -24.54 -17.49
CA TYR A 503 -1.31 -25.69 -17.11
C TYR A 503 -0.35 -25.37 -15.96
N TRP A 504 0.38 -24.23 -16.03
CA TRP A 504 1.44 -23.93 -15.07
C TRP A 504 0.95 -23.35 -13.73
N LEU A 505 -0.12 -22.57 -13.73
CA LEU A 505 -0.64 -21.98 -12.48
C LEU A 505 -1.50 -22.98 -11.70
N PRO A 506 -1.60 -22.80 -10.39
CA PRO A 506 -0.86 -21.87 -9.56
C PRO A 506 0.63 -22.19 -9.42
N VAL A 507 1.44 -21.24 -8.94
CA VAL A 507 2.83 -21.47 -8.52
C VAL A 507 2.84 -22.46 -7.36
N ASP A 508 3.65 -23.53 -7.46
CA ASP A 508 3.71 -24.56 -6.41
C ASP A 508 4.68 -24.21 -5.30
N GLN A 509 5.76 -23.48 -5.65
CA GLN A 509 6.75 -23.02 -4.68
C GLN A 509 7.25 -21.63 -5.05
N TYR A 510 7.15 -20.69 -4.14
CA TYR A 510 7.71 -19.35 -4.23
C TYR A 510 8.84 -19.15 -3.23
N ILE A 511 9.97 -18.56 -3.64
CA ILE A 511 11.19 -18.39 -2.84
C ILE A 511 11.69 -16.96 -2.92
#